data_a01143a3dd16806666b45338394e6192
#
_entry.id   a01143a3dd16806666b45338394e6192
#
_cell.length_a   1.000
_cell.length_b   1.000
_cell.length_c   1.000
_cell.angle_alpha   90.00
_cell.angle_beta   90.00
_cell.angle_gamma   90.00
#
_symmetry.space_group_name_H-M   'P 1'
#
loop_
_entity.id
_entity.type
_entity.pdbx_description
1 polymer ?
#
loop_
_entity_poly.entity_id
_entity_poly.type
_entity_poly.pdbx_seq_one_letter_code
_entity_poly.pdbx_strand_id
1 'polypeptide(L)'
;FDAAVEGKDSETTYESFLPTAGSNTIFVDKMAKNGTKDIQIEMEARADLAQKPYAIDVNMSYEDEHVNAYTNKASVSIPVKQAARVDMSEPEVNPSSIEVGSEANIMFSIYNLGKTKLYNVKVSADSEFVSSGDAFVGNLDSGATGSVDMYVNGLAPTTDDGTVKLNISYEDETGEATVIEKTVSLYV
;
A
#
# COMPACT_ATOMS: atom_id res chain seq x y z
N PHE A 1 13.49 -10.46 23.04
CA PHE A 1 12.69 -10.53 21.80
C PHE A 1 13.64 -10.62 20.61
N ASP A 2 13.72 -11.77 19.97
CA ASP A 2 14.45 -11.91 18.72
C ASP A 2 13.42 -11.96 17.58
N ALA A 3 13.39 -10.93 16.76
CA ALA A 3 12.63 -10.95 15.52
C ALA A 3 13.48 -11.66 14.45
N ALA A 4 13.37 -12.98 14.38
CA ALA A 4 14.07 -13.75 13.37
C ALA A 4 13.28 -13.76 12.07
N VAL A 5 13.88 -13.30 10.98
CA VAL A 5 13.42 -13.55 9.62
C VAL A 5 13.98 -14.91 9.20
N GLU A 6 13.13 -15.90 8.96
CA GLU A 6 13.52 -17.07 8.20
C GLU A 6 13.78 -16.69 6.74
N GLY A 7 14.96 -16.24 6.44
CA GLY A 7 15.49 -16.10 5.10
C GLY A 7 16.62 -17.09 4.90
N LYS A 8 16.48 -17.94 3.93
CA LYS A 8 17.43 -18.96 3.52
C LYS A 8 18.62 -18.34 2.77
N ASP A 9 19.40 -17.44 3.36
CA ASP A 9 20.73 -17.11 2.89
C ASP A 9 21.56 -16.51 4.02
N SER A 10 22.71 -17.10 4.26
CA SER A 10 23.59 -16.96 5.41
C SER A 10 24.46 -15.70 5.44
N GLU A 11 23.97 -14.57 4.95
CA GLU A 11 24.70 -13.31 5.08
C GLU A 11 23.80 -12.23 5.67
N THR A 12 24.08 -11.90 6.95
CA THR A 12 23.52 -10.80 7.74
C THR A 12 21.99 -10.86 7.96
N THR A 13 21.59 -11.50 9.06
CA THR A 13 20.26 -11.34 9.65
C THR A 13 20.09 -9.89 10.10
N TYR A 14 19.54 -9.06 9.22
CA TYR A 14 19.01 -7.76 9.64
C TYR A 14 17.70 -8.02 10.38
N GLU A 15 17.59 -7.48 11.58
CA GLU A 15 16.36 -7.54 12.34
C GLU A 15 15.23 -6.86 11.55
N SER A 16 14.11 -7.54 11.39
CA SER A 16 12.94 -7.02 10.66
C SER A 16 12.24 -5.87 11.39
N PHE A 17 12.36 -5.88 12.73
CA PHE A 17 11.77 -4.90 13.63
C PHE A 17 12.84 -4.40 14.57
N LEU A 18 13.01 -3.08 14.65
CA LEU A 18 13.99 -2.43 15.51
C LEU A 18 13.28 -1.81 16.71
N PRO A 19 13.71 -2.09 17.96
CA PRO A 19 13.15 -1.42 19.12
C PRO A 19 13.53 0.06 19.11
N THR A 20 12.54 0.95 19.22
CA THR A 20 12.73 2.41 19.20
C THR A 20 13.49 2.90 20.44
N ALA A 21 13.38 2.17 21.55
CA ALA A 21 14.07 2.48 22.82
C ALA A 21 15.49 1.90 22.94
N GLY A 22 16.05 1.35 21.86
CA GLY A 22 17.45 0.85 21.80
C GLY A 22 17.70 -0.49 22.47
N SER A 23 16.71 -1.16 23.07
CA SER A 23 16.84 -2.49 23.66
C SER A 23 15.60 -3.34 23.42
N ASN A 24 15.82 -4.60 23.07
CA ASN A 24 14.79 -5.64 22.96
C ASN A 24 14.67 -6.49 24.24
N THR A 25 15.40 -6.15 25.30
CA THR A 25 15.44 -6.90 26.55
C THR A 25 14.82 -6.08 27.67
N ILE A 26 13.90 -6.70 28.41
CA ILE A 26 13.24 -6.09 29.58
C ILE A 26 13.53 -6.95 30.79
N PHE A 27 14.03 -6.32 31.85
CA PHE A 27 14.25 -6.95 33.13
C PHE A 27 13.03 -6.73 34.05
N VAL A 28 12.58 -7.82 34.68
CA VAL A 28 11.54 -7.81 35.71
C VAL A 28 12.15 -8.34 36.98
N ASP A 29 12.32 -7.51 37.99
CA ASP A 29 13.03 -7.84 39.22
C ASP A 29 12.36 -9.00 39.96
N LYS A 30 11.04 -8.95 40.16
CA LYS A 30 10.28 -9.98 40.87
C LYS A 30 8.83 -10.07 40.39
N MET A 31 8.34 -11.29 40.32
CA MET A 31 6.92 -11.57 40.06
C MET A 31 6.37 -12.50 41.17
N ALA A 32 5.26 -12.08 41.79
CA ALA A 32 4.58 -12.91 42.78
C ALA A 32 3.92 -14.12 42.10
N LYS A 33 3.67 -15.18 42.87
CA LYS A 33 2.89 -16.34 42.43
C LYS A 33 1.52 -15.89 41.92
N ASN A 34 1.15 -16.31 40.69
CA ASN A 34 -0.04 -15.86 39.98
C ASN A 34 -0.10 -14.35 39.67
N GLY A 35 1.01 -13.65 39.81
CA GLY A 35 1.12 -12.23 39.44
C GLY A 35 1.20 -12.06 37.92
N THR A 36 0.78 -10.87 37.47
CA THR A 36 0.89 -10.44 36.07
C THR A 36 1.72 -9.16 35.99
N LYS A 37 2.44 -9.00 34.90
CA LYS A 37 3.20 -7.81 34.57
C LYS A 37 2.97 -7.45 33.11
N ASP A 38 2.41 -6.27 32.87
CA ASP A 38 2.28 -5.74 31.53
C ASP A 38 3.63 -5.19 31.07
N ILE A 39 4.02 -5.59 29.86
CA ILE A 39 5.26 -5.17 29.22
C ILE A 39 4.89 -4.59 27.86
N GLN A 40 5.41 -3.42 27.57
CA GLN A 40 5.24 -2.75 26.28
C GLN A 40 6.60 -2.53 25.65
N ILE A 41 6.72 -2.93 24.38
CA ILE A 41 7.89 -2.65 23.55
C ILE A 41 7.37 -1.99 22.28
N GLU A 42 7.91 -0.82 21.98
CA GLU A 42 7.67 -0.13 20.73
C GLU A 42 8.74 -0.53 19.72
N MET A 43 8.32 -0.96 18.54
CA MET A 43 9.20 -1.41 17.47
C MET A 43 8.85 -0.72 16.16
N GLU A 44 9.86 -0.37 15.42
CA GLU A 44 9.75 0.15 14.05
C GLU A 44 10.00 -0.98 13.05
N ALA A 45 9.06 -1.18 12.13
CA ALA A 45 9.22 -2.10 11.02
C ALA A 45 10.12 -1.48 9.95
N ARG A 46 11.07 -2.24 9.44
CA ARG A 46 11.91 -1.77 8.33
C ARG A 46 11.05 -1.51 7.08
N ALA A 47 11.37 -0.44 6.39
CA ALA A 47 10.62 -0.01 5.21
C ALA A 47 10.73 -0.99 4.01
N ASP A 48 11.71 -1.90 4.01
CA ASP A 48 11.97 -2.87 2.95
C ASP A 48 11.36 -4.26 3.20
N LEU A 49 10.60 -4.43 4.29
CA LEU A 49 9.93 -5.71 4.58
C LEU A 49 8.94 -6.08 3.50
N ALA A 50 8.94 -7.35 3.10
CA ALA A 50 7.91 -7.89 2.23
C ALA A 50 6.55 -7.93 2.95
N GLN A 51 5.47 -7.78 2.20
CA GLN A 51 4.11 -7.90 2.74
C GLN A 51 3.80 -9.36 3.08
N LYS A 52 3.96 -9.71 4.34
CA LYS A 52 3.65 -11.04 4.89
C LYS A 52 3.56 -10.99 6.42
N PRO A 53 3.01 -12.03 7.07
CA PRO A 53 3.14 -12.16 8.51
C PRO A 53 4.59 -12.46 8.92
N TYR A 54 5.05 -11.82 9.98
CA TYR A 54 6.35 -12.06 10.62
C TYR A 54 6.14 -12.59 12.03
N ALA A 55 6.84 -13.65 12.39
CA ALA A 55 6.81 -14.17 13.75
C ALA A 55 7.83 -13.43 14.63
N ILE A 56 7.38 -12.95 15.78
CA ILE A 56 8.24 -12.40 16.84
C ILE A 56 8.26 -13.40 17.98
N ASP A 57 9.43 -13.86 18.33
CA ASP A 57 9.63 -14.77 19.45
C ASP A 57 9.90 -13.99 20.74
N VAL A 58 9.14 -14.31 21.76
CA VAL A 58 9.31 -13.79 23.12
C VAL A 58 10.00 -14.88 23.94
N ASN A 59 11.30 -14.69 24.18
CA ASN A 59 12.09 -15.60 25.01
C ASN A 59 12.07 -15.08 26.46
N MET A 60 11.67 -15.92 27.40
CA MET A 60 11.58 -15.61 28.82
C MET A 60 12.57 -16.48 29.58
N SER A 61 13.43 -15.87 30.36
CA SER A 61 14.31 -16.57 31.30
C SER A 61 14.02 -16.08 32.70
N TYR A 62 13.86 -16.98 33.64
CA TYR A 62 13.54 -16.63 35.02
C TYR A 62 14.11 -17.68 35.99
N GLU A 63 14.23 -17.30 37.24
CA GLU A 63 14.67 -18.17 38.33
C GLU A 63 13.59 -18.25 39.41
N ASP A 64 13.50 -19.39 40.08
CA ASP A 64 12.66 -19.56 41.24
C ASP A 64 13.36 -19.14 42.54
N GLU A 65 12.68 -19.25 43.68
CA GLU A 65 13.25 -18.93 45.01
C GLU A 65 14.43 -19.83 45.45
N HIS A 66 14.65 -20.92 44.73
CA HIS A 66 15.74 -21.87 44.95
C HIS A 66 16.87 -21.69 43.93
N VAL A 67 16.85 -20.59 43.15
CA VAL A 67 17.82 -20.29 42.10
C VAL A 67 17.86 -21.35 40.97
N ASN A 68 16.76 -22.05 40.75
CA ASN A 68 16.64 -22.91 39.57
C ASN A 68 16.25 -22.04 38.38
N ALA A 69 17.02 -22.17 37.30
CA ALA A 69 16.78 -21.42 36.06
C ALA A 69 15.75 -22.13 35.17
N TYR A 70 14.84 -21.36 34.61
CA TYR A 70 13.82 -21.80 33.67
C TYR A 70 13.80 -20.90 32.43
N THR A 71 13.42 -21.49 31.31
CA THR A 71 13.21 -20.77 30.07
C THR A 71 11.83 -21.11 29.48
N ASN A 72 11.19 -20.13 28.88
CA ASN A 72 9.95 -20.34 28.14
C ASN A 72 9.97 -19.47 26.87
N LYS A 73 9.20 -19.88 25.87
CA LYS A 73 9.12 -19.19 24.58
C LYS A 73 7.66 -19.04 24.17
N ALA A 74 7.30 -17.86 23.73
CA ALA A 74 6.03 -17.60 23.06
C ALA A 74 6.32 -16.92 21.71
N SER A 75 5.44 -17.15 20.74
CA SER A 75 5.56 -16.53 19.42
C SER A 75 4.30 -15.73 19.10
N VAL A 76 4.47 -14.52 18.56
CA VAL A 76 3.39 -13.64 18.13
C VAL A 76 3.58 -13.35 16.65
N SER A 77 2.51 -13.48 15.86
CA SER A 77 2.53 -13.15 14.42
C SER A 77 2.06 -11.72 14.20
N ILE A 78 2.88 -10.91 13.52
CA ILE A 78 2.59 -9.52 13.18
C ILE A 78 2.42 -9.43 11.66
N PRO A 79 1.22 -9.11 11.15
CA PRO A 79 1.02 -8.89 9.73
C PRO A 79 1.65 -7.56 9.31
N VAL A 80 2.56 -7.59 8.35
CA VAL A 80 3.13 -6.40 7.70
C VAL A 80 2.37 -6.16 6.41
N LYS A 81 1.83 -4.94 6.26
CA LYS A 81 1.22 -4.46 5.02
C LYS A 81 2.06 -3.34 4.43
N GLN A 82 2.21 -3.32 3.12
CA GLN A 82 2.81 -2.22 2.38
C GLN A 82 1.69 -1.34 1.80
N ALA A 83 1.83 -0.02 1.96
CA ALA A 83 0.90 0.91 1.34
C ALA A 83 1.17 1.03 -0.16
N ALA A 84 0.11 1.01 -0.96
CA ALA A 84 0.20 1.37 -2.37
C ALA A 84 0.61 2.84 -2.52
N ARG A 85 1.49 3.11 -3.48
CA ARG A 85 1.92 4.47 -3.82
C ARG A 85 1.77 4.65 -5.33
N VAL A 86 0.74 5.37 -5.69
CA VAL A 86 0.39 5.61 -7.10
C VAL A 86 0.59 7.09 -7.39
N ASP A 87 1.22 7.39 -8.51
CA ASP A 87 1.34 8.72 -9.06
C ASP A 87 0.98 8.70 -10.55
N MET A 88 0.78 9.84 -11.16
CA MET A 88 0.41 9.94 -12.56
C MET A 88 0.96 11.21 -13.20
N SER A 89 1.21 11.15 -14.49
CA SER A 89 1.52 12.35 -15.27
C SER A 89 0.27 13.25 -15.38
N GLU A 90 0.48 14.53 -15.75
CA GLU A 90 -0.65 15.36 -16.11
C GLU A 90 -1.34 14.78 -17.35
N PRO A 91 -2.68 14.60 -17.32
CA PRO A 91 -3.41 14.12 -18.47
C PRO A 91 -3.43 15.15 -19.61
N GLU A 92 -3.20 14.66 -20.83
CA GLU A 92 -3.31 15.44 -22.05
C GLU A 92 -4.64 15.12 -22.74
N VAL A 93 -5.39 16.16 -23.11
CA VAL A 93 -6.67 16.05 -23.82
C VAL A 93 -6.49 16.64 -25.21
N ASN A 94 -6.71 15.82 -26.25
CA ASN A 94 -6.52 16.23 -27.63
C ASN A 94 -7.69 15.77 -28.56
N PRO A 95 -8.40 16.72 -29.20
CA PRO A 95 -8.38 18.16 -28.94
C PRO A 95 -9.03 18.53 -27.60
N SER A 96 -8.67 19.67 -27.03
CA SER A 96 -9.25 20.18 -25.77
C SER A 96 -10.65 20.80 -25.93
N SER A 97 -11.13 20.91 -27.17
CA SER A 97 -12.48 21.34 -27.52
C SER A 97 -13.00 20.52 -28.71
N ILE A 98 -14.22 20.02 -28.62
CA ILE A 98 -14.87 19.18 -29.62
C ILE A 98 -16.32 19.64 -29.86
N GLU A 99 -16.89 19.22 -30.97
CA GLU A 99 -18.35 19.36 -31.24
C GLU A 99 -19.11 18.16 -30.65
N VAL A 100 -20.42 18.33 -30.43
CA VAL A 100 -21.28 17.21 -30.05
C VAL A 100 -21.21 16.11 -31.11
N GLY A 101 -20.95 14.88 -30.70
CA GLY A 101 -20.76 13.73 -31.58
C GLY A 101 -19.32 13.53 -32.07
N SER A 102 -18.42 14.44 -31.75
CA SER A 102 -16.97 14.28 -32.03
C SER A 102 -16.22 13.65 -30.86
N GLU A 103 -15.02 13.13 -31.14
CA GLU A 103 -14.18 12.43 -30.15
C GLU A 103 -13.02 13.31 -29.68
N ALA A 104 -12.67 13.17 -28.41
CA ALA A 104 -11.39 13.61 -27.85
C ALA A 104 -10.64 12.42 -27.27
N ASN A 105 -9.33 12.46 -27.38
CA ASN A 105 -8.43 11.48 -26.81
C ASN A 105 -7.86 12.02 -25.49
N ILE A 106 -7.83 11.18 -24.45
CA ILE A 106 -7.23 11.48 -23.15
C ILE A 106 -6.08 10.53 -22.92
N MET A 107 -4.88 11.07 -22.76
CA MET A 107 -3.65 10.29 -22.59
C MET A 107 -2.90 10.72 -21.34
N PHE A 108 -2.42 9.75 -20.56
CA PHE A 108 -1.50 9.96 -19.44
C PHE A 108 -0.85 8.65 -19.01
N SER A 109 0.12 8.74 -18.10
CA SER A 109 0.80 7.58 -17.53
C SER A 109 0.47 7.44 -16.04
N ILE A 110 0.34 6.20 -15.58
CA ILE A 110 0.17 5.83 -14.17
C ILE A 110 1.45 5.15 -13.71
N TYR A 111 2.01 5.58 -12.58
CA TYR A 111 3.24 5.07 -12.00
C TYR A 111 2.97 4.33 -10.72
N ASN A 112 3.36 3.07 -10.62
CA ASN A 112 3.37 2.34 -9.36
C ASN A 112 4.69 2.62 -8.63
N LEU A 113 4.70 3.61 -7.75
CA LEU A 113 5.86 3.97 -6.92
C LEU A 113 5.93 3.15 -5.61
N GLY A 114 4.96 2.25 -5.40
CA GLY A 114 4.89 1.35 -4.25
C GLY A 114 5.77 0.13 -4.42
N LYS A 115 5.79 -0.72 -3.38
CA LYS A 115 6.53 -1.98 -3.35
C LYS A 115 5.66 -3.19 -3.65
N THR A 116 4.35 -3.00 -3.68
CA THR A 116 3.35 -4.02 -4.00
C THR A 116 2.87 -3.88 -5.43
N LYS A 117 2.38 -4.97 -5.98
CA LYS A 117 1.71 -4.99 -7.28
C LYS A 117 0.32 -4.38 -7.16
N LEU A 118 -0.07 -3.60 -8.16
CA LEU A 118 -1.44 -3.11 -8.34
C LEU A 118 -2.15 -4.03 -9.33
N TYR A 119 -3.36 -4.42 -8.97
CA TYR A 119 -4.18 -5.31 -9.81
C TYR A 119 -5.34 -4.55 -10.42
N ASN A 120 -5.77 -4.99 -11.59
CA ASN A 120 -6.98 -4.51 -12.25
C ASN A 120 -7.03 -2.98 -12.40
N VAL A 121 -5.87 -2.35 -12.67
CA VAL A 121 -5.81 -0.91 -12.86
C VAL A 121 -6.66 -0.52 -14.07
N LYS A 122 -7.63 0.34 -13.86
CA LYS A 122 -8.51 0.88 -14.90
C LYS A 122 -8.82 2.34 -14.65
N VAL A 123 -9.15 3.04 -15.72
CA VAL A 123 -9.58 4.45 -15.71
C VAL A 123 -10.94 4.55 -16.33
N SER A 124 -11.81 5.36 -15.75
CA SER A 124 -13.10 5.74 -16.33
C SER A 124 -13.27 7.24 -16.30
N ALA A 125 -13.89 7.79 -17.35
CA ALA A 125 -14.31 9.19 -17.40
C ALA A 125 -15.76 9.31 -16.92
N ASP A 126 -16.00 10.34 -16.10
CA ASP A 126 -17.34 10.66 -15.57
C ASP A 126 -17.63 12.16 -15.78
N SER A 127 -18.64 12.45 -16.57
CA SER A 127 -19.14 13.80 -16.86
C SER A 127 -20.50 13.74 -17.53
N GLU A 128 -21.32 14.76 -17.36
CA GLU A 128 -22.66 14.86 -17.98
C GLU A 128 -22.61 15.20 -19.48
N PHE A 129 -21.50 15.82 -19.94
CA PHE A 129 -21.39 16.31 -21.30
C PHE A 129 -20.48 15.46 -22.21
N VAL A 130 -19.84 14.43 -21.68
CA VAL A 130 -19.11 13.44 -22.48
C VAL A 130 -19.57 12.02 -22.17
N SER A 131 -19.37 11.12 -23.13
CA SER A 131 -19.62 9.69 -22.89
C SER A 131 -18.65 9.16 -21.82
N SER A 132 -19.12 8.15 -21.09
CA SER A 132 -18.21 7.37 -20.27
C SER A 132 -17.20 6.65 -21.18
N GLY A 133 -15.92 6.98 -21.02
CA GLY A 133 -14.81 6.25 -21.64
C GLY A 133 -14.14 5.37 -20.58
N ASP A 134 -13.65 4.22 -20.99
CA ASP A 134 -12.93 3.29 -20.11
C ASP A 134 -11.60 2.90 -20.74
N ALA A 135 -10.55 2.85 -19.92
CA ALA A 135 -9.26 2.28 -20.30
C ALA A 135 -8.81 1.25 -19.25
N PHE A 136 -8.52 0.04 -19.70
CA PHE A 136 -7.97 -1.01 -18.84
C PHE A 136 -6.46 -1.08 -19.03
N VAL A 137 -5.73 -0.76 -17.96
CA VAL A 137 -4.26 -0.77 -17.94
C VAL A 137 -3.73 -2.15 -17.56
N GLY A 138 -4.49 -2.89 -16.75
CA GLY A 138 -4.11 -4.20 -16.25
C GLY A 138 -3.36 -4.16 -14.94
N ASN A 139 -2.41 -5.08 -14.76
CA ASN A 139 -1.64 -5.16 -13.52
C ASN A 139 -0.32 -4.41 -13.65
N LEU A 140 0.03 -3.62 -12.64
CA LEU A 140 1.29 -2.88 -12.58
C LEU A 140 2.17 -3.41 -11.47
N ASP A 141 3.31 -4.00 -11.82
CA ASP A 141 4.32 -4.42 -10.85
C ASP A 141 4.97 -3.20 -10.15
N SER A 142 5.64 -3.42 -9.04
CA SER A 142 6.41 -2.38 -8.34
C SER A 142 7.39 -1.69 -9.30
N GLY A 143 7.36 -0.36 -9.36
CA GLY A 143 8.18 0.46 -10.25
C GLY A 143 7.73 0.47 -11.71
N ALA A 144 6.64 -0.21 -12.07
CA ALA A 144 6.12 -0.23 -13.43
C ALA A 144 5.30 1.03 -13.76
N THR A 145 5.23 1.32 -15.06
CA THR A 145 4.42 2.39 -15.63
C THR A 145 3.35 1.79 -16.54
N GLY A 146 2.11 2.24 -16.37
CA GLY A 146 0.99 1.94 -17.25
C GLY A 146 0.61 3.16 -18.09
N SER A 147 0.32 2.96 -19.36
CA SER A 147 -0.16 4.04 -20.25
C SER A 147 -1.68 3.98 -20.35
N VAL A 148 -2.31 5.12 -20.23
CA VAL A 148 -3.73 5.33 -20.46
C VAL A 148 -3.90 6.05 -21.79
N ASP A 149 -4.74 5.49 -22.65
CA ASP A 149 -5.11 6.04 -23.94
C ASP A 149 -6.62 5.72 -24.11
N MET A 150 -7.46 6.72 -23.93
CA MET A 150 -8.91 6.56 -23.94
C MET A 150 -9.60 7.64 -24.76
N TYR A 151 -10.73 7.27 -25.37
CA TYR A 151 -11.54 8.19 -26.15
C TYR A 151 -12.86 8.47 -25.43
N VAL A 152 -13.29 9.73 -25.51
CA VAL A 152 -14.60 10.18 -25.04
C VAL A 152 -15.30 10.94 -26.16
N ASN A 153 -16.64 10.83 -26.22
CA ASN A 153 -17.44 11.52 -27.22
C ASN A 153 -18.23 12.66 -26.58
N GLY A 154 -18.31 13.80 -27.24
CA GLY A 154 -19.16 14.90 -26.84
C GLY A 154 -20.65 14.52 -26.94
N LEU A 155 -21.37 14.59 -25.83
CA LEU A 155 -22.81 14.29 -25.75
C LEU A 155 -23.68 15.54 -25.74
N ALA A 156 -23.26 16.58 -25.05
CA ALA A 156 -23.98 17.82 -24.89
C ALA A 156 -23.01 19.01 -24.77
N PRO A 157 -23.42 20.22 -25.11
CA PRO A 157 -22.56 21.41 -24.88
C PRO A 157 -22.26 21.60 -23.40
N THR A 158 -21.01 21.91 -23.09
CA THR A 158 -20.56 22.30 -21.75
C THR A 158 -21.26 23.56 -21.28
N THR A 159 -21.72 23.57 -20.05
CA THR A 159 -22.41 24.70 -19.41
C THR A 159 -21.55 25.32 -18.29
N ASP A 160 -20.43 24.71 -17.97
CA ASP A 160 -19.49 25.07 -16.89
C ASP A 160 -18.04 25.24 -17.40
N ASP A 161 -17.07 24.94 -16.58
CA ASP A 161 -15.64 25.00 -16.89
C ASP A 161 -15.10 23.77 -17.69
N GLY A 162 -16.00 22.90 -18.16
CA GLY A 162 -15.64 21.72 -18.95
C GLY A 162 -14.92 20.63 -18.14
N THR A 163 -15.17 20.53 -16.85
CA THR A 163 -14.50 19.55 -15.99
C THR A 163 -15.00 18.13 -16.25
N VAL A 164 -14.08 17.24 -16.63
CA VAL A 164 -14.27 15.79 -16.71
C VAL A 164 -13.51 15.14 -15.56
N LYS A 165 -14.18 14.31 -14.78
CA LYS A 165 -13.55 13.50 -13.71
C LYS A 165 -13.01 12.21 -14.29
N LEU A 166 -11.76 11.91 -13.97
CA LEU A 166 -11.12 10.64 -14.26
C LEU A 166 -11.04 9.85 -12.96
N ASN A 167 -11.70 8.69 -12.91
CA ASN A 167 -11.66 7.78 -11.79
C ASN A 167 -10.66 6.67 -12.10
N ILE A 168 -9.51 6.67 -11.41
CA ILE A 168 -8.47 5.66 -11.52
C ILE A 168 -8.67 4.67 -10.40
N SER A 169 -9.06 3.44 -10.71
CA SER A 169 -9.27 2.38 -9.74
C SER A 169 -8.23 1.27 -9.87
N TYR A 170 -7.83 0.72 -8.74
CA TYR A 170 -6.95 -0.44 -8.66
C TYR A 170 -7.28 -1.27 -7.42
N GLU A 171 -6.85 -2.50 -7.40
CA GLU A 171 -6.96 -3.42 -6.27
C GLU A 171 -5.57 -3.75 -5.71
N ASP A 172 -5.49 -3.98 -4.41
CA ASP A 172 -4.30 -4.51 -3.76
C ASP A 172 -4.25 -6.06 -3.83
N GLU A 173 -3.22 -6.67 -3.24
CA GLU A 173 -3.07 -8.14 -3.17
C GLU A 173 -4.21 -8.84 -2.40
N THR A 174 -4.96 -8.11 -1.58
CA THR A 174 -6.10 -8.64 -0.83
C THR A 174 -7.42 -8.50 -1.58
N GLY A 175 -7.41 -7.82 -2.72
CA GLY A 175 -8.60 -7.49 -3.51
C GLY A 175 -9.35 -6.26 -2.98
N GLU A 176 -8.74 -5.48 -2.08
CA GLU A 176 -9.31 -4.21 -1.63
C GLU A 176 -9.14 -3.16 -2.73
N ALA A 177 -10.27 -2.59 -3.16
CA ALA A 177 -10.29 -1.59 -4.23
C ALA A 177 -10.06 -0.18 -3.69
N THR A 178 -9.23 0.58 -4.38
CA THR A 178 -8.98 2.01 -4.14
C THR A 178 -9.30 2.79 -5.40
N VAL A 179 -9.90 3.99 -5.24
CA VAL A 179 -10.18 4.92 -6.34
C VAL A 179 -9.47 6.24 -6.06
N ILE A 180 -8.77 6.74 -7.08
CA ILE A 180 -8.16 8.07 -7.10
C ILE A 180 -8.88 8.90 -8.15
N GLU A 181 -9.26 10.12 -7.81
CA GLU A 181 -9.88 11.06 -8.75
C GLU A 181 -8.85 12.06 -9.29
N LYS A 182 -8.88 12.30 -10.58
CA LYS A 182 -8.17 13.36 -11.29
C LYS A 182 -9.16 14.10 -12.17
N THR A 183 -8.94 15.37 -12.45
CA THR A 183 -9.80 16.16 -13.33
C THR A 183 -9.03 16.64 -14.53
N VAL A 184 -9.73 16.73 -15.65
CA VAL A 184 -9.23 17.37 -16.89
C VAL A 184 -10.30 18.31 -17.43
N SER A 185 -9.91 19.25 -18.28
CA SER A 185 -10.84 20.15 -18.94
C SER A 185 -11.02 19.72 -20.40
N LEU A 186 -12.27 19.56 -20.82
CA LEU A 186 -12.68 19.30 -22.19
C LEU A 186 -13.96 20.06 -22.47
N TYR A 187 -13.93 20.93 -23.47
CA TYR A 187 -15.10 21.71 -23.90
C TYR A 187 -15.82 21.03 -25.06
N VAL A 188 -17.12 20.94 -24.95
CA VAL A 188 -18.01 20.43 -25.99
C VAL A 188 -18.90 21.56 -26.50
#